data_1e6fa08dc250df187b7273d518ebd469
#
_entry.id   1e6fa08dc250df187b7273d518ebd469
#
_cell.length_a   1.000
_cell.length_b   1.000
_cell.length_c   1.000
_cell.angle_alpha   90.00
_cell.angle_beta   90.00
_cell.angle_gamma   90.00
#
_symmetry.space_group_name_H-M   'P 1'
#
loop_
_entity.id
_entity.type
_entity.pdbx_description
1 polymer ?
#
loop_
_entity_poly.entity_id
_entity_poly.type
_entity_poly.pdbx_seq_one_letter_code
_entity_poly.pdbx_strand_id
1 'polypeptide(L)'
;MFPVKMADDLPSEFDVIVIGTGLPESIIAAACSRSGQRVLHVDSQDMHEGVEEAGALQKNHSPMTSANSTEAANSACLPTEDESLSTVSGEVFTEQTPGSALEVNDVEVTRVKENGRDKTCMLSTSKEGTSENVPIEEDIAKQPKKNRITYSQIVKEGRKFNIDLVSKLLYSRGLLIDLLIKSNVSHYAEFKNITRILAFREGRVEQVPCSRADVFNSKQLTMVEKRMLMKFLTFCMEYEKHPDEYKAYEEITFSEYLKTQKLTPNLQHFVLHSIAMTSKTSSSTIDGLKATRKFLHCLGRYGNTPFLFPLYGQGELPQCFCRMCAVFGGIYCLRHSVQCLVVDKESRKCKAIIDQFGQRIISKHFLVEDSYFSENTCSHVQYRQISRAVLITDRSVLQADSDQQISILTVPAEEPGTSAVRVIELCSSTMTCMKGTYLVHLTCTSSKTAREDLEPVVQKLFIPYTEMEMENEVEKPRLLWALYFNMRDSSDINRNSYNDLPSNVYVCSGPDCGLGNDNAVKQAETLFQQICPNEDFCPPPPNPEDIVLDGDSLQSGTSESSVVPEANSETPKESANLWKPEEHSE
;
A
#
# COMPACT_ATOMS: atom_id res chain seq x y z
N MET A 1 10.27 -37.09 -14.20
CA MET A 1 9.47 -36.23 -13.33
C MET A 1 8.08 -36.21 -13.95
N PHE A 2 7.15 -36.94 -13.41
CA PHE A 2 5.80 -37.05 -14.01
C PHE A 2 5.07 -35.73 -13.73
N PRO A 3 4.33 -35.17 -14.71
CA PRO A 3 3.50 -34.00 -14.42
C PRO A 3 2.43 -34.45 -13.42
N VAL A 4 2.44 -33.80 -12.27
CA VAL A 4 1.32 -33.90 -11.32
C VAL A 4 0.11 -33.34 -12.06
N LYS A 5 -0.85 -34.18 -12.36
CA LYS A 5 -2.19 -33.79 -12.80
C LYS A 5 -2.80 -32.96 -11.65
N MET A 6 -2.57 -31.66 -11.64
CA MET A 6 -3.43 -30.73 -10.92
C MET A 6 -4.54 -30.36 -11.90
N ALA A 7 -5.60 -31.11 -11.87
CA ALA A 7 -6.83 -30.64 -12.48
C ALA A 7 -7.97 -31.45 -11.89
N ASP A 8 -8.48 -30.96 -10.81
CA ASP A 8 -9.94 -30.94 -10.73
C ASP A 8 -10.33 -29.75 -11.62
N ASP A 9 -11.02 -30.02 -12.74
CA ASP A 9 -11.53 -28.99 -13.63
C ASP A 9 -12.36 -27.99 -12.81
N LEU A 10 -12.12 -26.68 -12.98
CA LEU A 10 -12.95 -25.69 -12.34
C LEU A 10 -14.40 -25.85 -12.77
N PRO A 11 -15.40 -25.51 -11.95
CA PRO A 11 -16.78 -25.47 -12.41
C PRO A 11 -16.90 -24.63 -13.68
N SER A 12 -17.69 -25.11 -14.64
CA SER A 12 -17.84 -24.43 -15.93
C SER A 12 -18.74 -23.18 -15.89
N GLU A 13 -19.37 -22.89 -14.75
CA GLU A 13 -20.35 -21.81 -14.63
C GLU A 13 -20.25 -21.10 -13.28
N PHE A 14 -20.17 -19.77 -13.33
CA PHE A 14 -20.18 -18.86 -12.19
C PHE A 14 -21.17 -17.72 -12.43
N ASP A 15 -21.52 -16.98 -11.39
CA ASP A 15 -22.34 -15.78 -11.51
C ASP A 15 -21.45 -14.55 -11.75
N VAL A 16 -20.25 -14.52 -11.11
CA VAL A 16 -19.26 -13.46 -11.22
C VAL A 16 -17.86 -14.05 -11.39
N ILE A 17 -17.11 -13.55 -12.37
CA ILE A 17 -15.68 -13.83 -12.53
C ILE A 17 -14.92 -12.55 -12.25
N VAL A 18 -13.91 -12.62 -11.38
CA VAL A 18 -13.02 -11.53 -10.99
C VAL A 18 -11.59 -11.86 -11.45
N ILE A 19 -10.99 -10.98 -12.26
CA ILE A 19 -9.63 -11.11 -12.80
C ILE A 19 -8.77 -10.00 -12.24
N GLY A 20 -7.73 -10.38 -11.49
CA GLY A 20 -6.89 -9.50 -10.69
C GLY A 20 -7.15 -9.67 -9.19
N THR A 21 -6.12 -9.46 -8.36
CA THR A 21 -6.15 -9.67 -6.90
C THR A 21 -5.79 -8.42 -6.11
N GLY A 22 -6.00 -7.26 -6.69
CA GLY A 22 -5.91 -5.98 -5.99
C GLY A 22 -6.92 -5.86 -4.85
N LEU A 23 -6.82 -4.80 -4.07
CA LEU A 23 -7.72 -4.59 -2.94
C LEU A 23 -9.19 -4.40 -3.36
N PRO A 24 -9.54 -3.60 -4.39
CA PRO A 24 -10.93 -3.46 -4.81
C PRO A 24 -11.52 -4.77 -5.33
N GLU A 25 -10.78 -5.53 -6.15
CA GLU A 25 -11.19 -6.83 -6.71
C GLU A 25 -11.50 -7.82 -5.59
N SER A 26 -10.59 -7.92 -4.62
CA SER A 26 -10.75 -8.83 -3.47
C SER A 26 -11.95 -8.47 -2.60
N ILE A 27 -12.22 -7.17 -2.40
CA ILE A 27 -13.41 -6.70 -1.69
C ILE A 27 -14.68 -7.07 -2.45
N ILE A 28 -14.72 -6.88 -3.78
CA ILE A 28 -15.89 -7.18 -4.62
C ILE A 28 -16.14 -8.68 -4.65
N ALA A 29 -15.08 -9.49 -4.85
CA ALA A 29 -15.19 -10.94 -4.84
C ALA A 29 -15.79 -11.45 -3.52
N ALA A 30 -15.31 -10.91 -2.40
CA ALA A 30 -15.82 -11.26 -1.08
C ALA A 30 -17.27 -10.79 -0.86
N ALA A 31 -17.63 -9.58 -1.29
CA ALA A 31 -18.98 -9.05 -1.20
C ALA A 31 -19.98 -9.89 -2.02
N CYS A 32 -19.61 -10.22 -3.27
CA CYS A 32 -20.45 -11.06 -4.14
C CYS A 32 -20.63 -12.48 -3.58
N SER A 33 -19.55 -13.12 -3.10
CA SER A 33 -19.67 -14.46 -2.46
C SER A 33 -20.58 -14.42 -1.25
N ARG A 34 -20.47 -13.37 -0.43
CA ARG A 34 -21.29 -13.20 0.78
C ARG A 34 -22.76 -12.95 0.46
N SER A 35 -23.08 -12.36 -0.70
CA SER A 35 -24.44 -12.20 -1.23
C SER A 35 -24.95 -13.47 -1.95
N GLY A 36 -24.26 -14.62 -1.80
CA GLY A 36 -24.68 -15.89 -2.37
C GLY A 36 -24.37 -16.08 -3.84
N GLN A 37 -23.56 -15.20 -4.47
CA GLN A 37 -23.11 -15.39 -5.84
C GLN A 37 -22.02 -16.45 -5.90
N ARG A 38 -22.03 -17.30 -6.94
CA ARG A 38 -20.91 -18.20 -7.23
C ARG A 38 -19.80 -17.38 -7.87
N VAL A 39 -18.67 -17.21 -7.16
CA VAL A 39 -17.57 -16.36 -7.57
C VAL A 39 -16.34 -17.19 -7.93
N LEU A 40 -15.76 -16.89 -9.09
CA LEU A 40 -14.41 -17.29 -9.44
C LEU A 40 -13.51 -16.06 -9.40
N HIS A 41 -12.46 -16.11 -8.60
CA HIS A 41 -11.48 -15.03 -8.45
C HIS A 41 -10.10 -15.57 -8.86
N VAL A 42 -9.54 -15.05 -9.95
CA VAL A 42 -8.30 -15.56 -10.56
C VAL A 42 -7.26 -14.46 -10.75
N ASP A 43 -6.00 -14.85 -10.69
CA ASP A 43 -4.88 -13.99 -11.02
C ASP A 43 -3.77 -14.82 -11.70
N SER A 44 -3.11 -14.24 -12.70
CA SER A 44 -1.95 -14.84 -13.35
C SER A 44 -0.71 -14.83 -12.46
N GLN A 45 -0.66 -13.95 -11.48
CA GLN A 45 0.43 -13.79 -10.51
C GLN A 45 0.39 -14.88 -9.45
N ASP A 46 1.50 -15.09 -8.78
CA ASP A 46 1.62 -15.99 -7.63
C ASP A 46 1.47 -15.28 -6.27
N MET A 47 1.29 -13.98 -6.29
CA MET A 47 1.10 -13.10 -5.12
C MET A 47 0.05 -12.05 -5.42
N HIS A 48 -0.48 -11.42 -4.37
CA HIS A 48 -1.40 -10.30 -4.50
C HIS A 48 -0.72 -9.09 -5.12
N GLU A 49 -1.45 -8.34 -5.93
CA GLU A 49 -0.95 -7.12 -6.56
C GLU A 49 -0.36 -6.14 -5.52
N GLY A 50 0.80 -5.59 -5.85
CA GLY A 50 1.49 -4.63 -5.00
C GLY A 50 2.35 -5.22 -3.89
N VAL A 51 2.47 -6.56 -3.80
CA VAL A 51 3.39 -7.25 -2.87
C VAL A 51 4.45 -7.98 -3.65
N GLU A 52 5.71 -7.65 -3.41
CA GLU A 52 6.85 -8.40 -3.93
C GLU A 52 7.64 -9.00 -2.76
N GLU A 53 7.71 -10.33 -2.68
CA GLU A 53 8.60 -10.98 -1.73
C GLU A 53 10.07 -10.72 -2.10
N ALA A 54 10.93 -10.77 -1.11
CA ALA A 54 12.38 -10.58 -1.23
C ALA A 54 13.09 -11.45 -2.30
N GLY A 55 12.37 -12.36 -2.96
CA GLY A 55 12.82 -13.07 -4.15
C GLY A 55 13.22 -12.14 -5.31
N ALA A 56 12.65 -10.95 -5.40
CA ALA A 56 13.05 -9.93 -6.35
C ALA A 56 14.47 -9.41 -6.10
N LEU A 57 14.94 -9.40 -4.87
CA LEU A 57 16.33 -9.09 -4.55
C LEU A 57 17.33 -10.07 -5.18
N GLN A 58 16.94 -11.31 -5.44
CA GLN A 58 17.77 -12.35 -6.05
C GLN A 58 17.63 -12.44 -7.58
N LYS A 59 16.44 -12.18 -8.16
CA LYS A 59 16.20 -12.31 -9.61
C LYS A 59 16.95 -11.31 -10.47
N ASN A 60 17.33 -10.16 -9.93
CA ASN A 60 18.06 -9.11 -10.64
C ASN A 60 19.59 -9.29 -10.64
N HIS A 61 20.10 -10.50 -10.37
CA HIS A 61 21.55 -10.81 -10.32
C HIS A 61 22.14 -11.43 -11.59
N SER A 62 21.51 -11.31 -12.77
CA SER A 62 22.19 -11.66 -14.01
C SER A 62 23.18 -10.56 -14.42
N PRO A 63 24.46 -10.87 -14.71
CA PRO A 63 25.40 -9.86 -15.17
C PRO A 63 24.95 -9.38 -16.56
N MET A 64 24.76 -8.07 -16.70
CA MET A 64 24.51 -7.45 -18.00
C MET A 64 25.74 -7.63 -18.89
N THR A 65 25.66 -8.57 -19.83
CA THR A 65 26.42 -8.49 -21.06
C THR A 65 25.67 -7.54 -21.99
N SER A 66 26.37 -6.51 -22.44
CA SER A 66 25.88 -5.55 -23.42
C SER A 66 25.47 -6.28 -24.71
N ALA A 67 24.19 -6.31 -25.02
CA ALA A 67 23.69 -6.59 -26.36
C ALA A 67 22.45 -5.71 -26.58
N ASN A 68 22.57 -4.78 -27.50
CA ASN A 68 21.47 -4.06 -28.10
C ASN A 68 20.51 -5.07 -28.76
N SER A 69 19.32 -5.20 -28.26
CA SER A 69 18.19 -5.69 -29.02
C SER A 69 16.90 -5.07 -28.46
N THR A 70 16.36 -4.16 -29.24
CA THR A 70 14.98 -3.73 -29.21
C THR A 70 14.09 -4.93 -29.49
N GLU A 71 13.50 -5.52 -28.44
CA GLU A 71 12.34 -6.38 -28.57
C GLU A 71 11.30 -5.91 -27.54
N ALA A 72 10.16 -5.53 -28.11
CA ALA A 72 8.98 -5.11 -27.38
C ALA A 72 8.49 -6.24 -26.47
N ALA A 73 8.40 -5.97 -25.17
CA ALA A 73 7.71 -6.84 -24.23
C ALA A 73 6.22 -6.87 -24.61
N ASN A 74 5.76 -7.97 -25.19
CA ASN A 74 4.33 -8.22 -25.40
C ASN A 74 3.67 -8.43 -24.04
N SER A 75 2.93 -7.44 -23.60
CA SER A 75 1.95 -7.52 -22.52
C SER A 75 0.94 -8.63 -22.87
N ALA A 76 0.67 -9.54 -21.95
CA ALA A 76 -0.37 -10.56 -22.10
C ALA A 76 -1.74 -9.90 -22.08
N CYS A 77 -2.22 -9.53 -23.27
CA CYS A 77 -3.50 -8.87 -23.46
C CYS A 77 -4.61 -9.90 -23.59
N LEU A 78 -5.76 -9.67 -22.95
CA LEU A 78 -6.98 -10.45 -23.17
C LEU A 78 -7.57 -10.10 -24.56
N PRO A 79 -7.46 -10.98 -25.58
CA PRO A 79 -8.15 -10.76 -26.85
C PRO A 79 -9.65 -11.00 -26.69
N THR A 80 -10.44 -10.27 -27.46
CA THR A 80 -11.88 -10.53 -27.60
C THR A 80 -12.10 -11.37 -28.83
N GLU A 81 -12.64 -12.59 -28.70
CA GLU A 81 -13.02 -13.43 -29.83
C GLU A 81 -14.53 -13.39 -30.06
N ASP A 82 -14.89 -13.29 -31.34
CA ASP A 82 -16.27 -13.33 -31.81
C ASP A 82 -16.76 -14.78 -31.95
N GLU A 83 -17.89 -15.11 -31.36
CA GLU A 83 -18.55 -16.43 -31.57
C GLU A 83 -19.04 -16.60 -33.04
N SER A 84 -18.19 -17.14 -33.89
CA SER A 84 -18.62 -17.79 -35.14
C SER A 84 -18.13 -19.22 -35.10
N LEU A 85 -19.07 -20.17 -35.03
CA LEU A 85 -18.81 -21.58 -35.24
C LEU A 85 -18.19 -21.79 -36.63
N SER A 86 -16.88 -21.89 -36.69
CA SER A 86 -16.17 -22.51 -37.78
C SER A 86 -15.08 -23.42 -37.21
N THR A 87 -15.18 -24.69 -37.56
CA THR A 87 -14.17 -25.72 -37.33
C THR A 87 -12.78 -25.20 -37.73
N VAL A 88 -11.88 -25.06 -36.77
CA VAL A 88 -10.49 -24.72 -37.04
C VAL A 88 -9.61 -25.93 -36.74
N SER A 89 -8.93 -26.35 -37.80
CA SER A 89 -7.79 -27.26 -37.79
C SER A 89 -6.65 -26.70 -36.96
N GLY A 90 -6.04 -27.55 -36.12
CA GLY A 90 -5.03 -27.14 -35.14
C GLY A 90 -3.78 -26.54 -35.74
N GLU A 91 -3.34 -25.47 -35.12
CA GLU A 91 -1.96 -25.01 -35.13
C GLU A 91 -1.46 -24.88 -33.68
N VAL A 92 -0.28 -25.47 -33.48
CA VAL A 92 0.40 -25.59 -32.20
C VAL A 92 0.96 -24.21 -31.84
N PHE A 93 0.44 -23.59 -30.77
CA PHE A 93 1.03 -22.38 -30.19
C PHE A 93 2.09 -22.74 -29.15
N THR A 94 3.28 -22.20 -29.34
CA THR A 94 4.39 -22.26 -28.41
C THR A 94 4.09 -21.43 -27.17
N GLU A 95 4.34 -22.02 -26.00
CA GLU A 95 4.24 -21.37 -24.69
C GLU A 95 4.99 -20.05 -24.62
N GLN A 96 4.27 -18.95 -24.40
CA GLN A 96 4.83 -17.71 -23.90
C GLN A 96 4.32 -17.48 -22.48
N THR A 97 5.23 -17.43 -21.54
CA THR A 97 4.98 -17.06 -20.14
C THR A 97 4.42 -15.63 -20.06
N PRO A 98 3.29 -15.38 -19.38
CA PRO A 98 2.75 -14.05 -19.22
C PRO A 98 3.68 -13.21 -18.34
N GLY A 99 4.17 -12.10 -18.91
CA GLY A 99 4.91 -11.09 -18.17
C GLY A 99 3.95 -10.24 -17.31
N SER A 100 4.39 -9.95 -16.09
CA SER A 100 3.67 -9.07 -15.17
C SER A 100 3.37 -7.71 -15.80
N ALA A 101 2.16 -7.22 -15.62
CA ALA A 101 1.66 -5.93 -16.13
C ALA A 101 2.23 -4.69 -15.40
N LEU A 102 3.48 -4.76 -14.96
CA LEU A 102 4.26 -3.59 -14.60
C LEU A 102 5.04 -3.18 -15.85
N GLU A 103 4.53 -2.19 -16.60
CA GLU A 103 5.43 -1.44 -17.48
C GLU A 103 6.45 -0.74 -16.58
N VAL A 104 7.50 -1.46 -16.29
CA VAL A 104 8.67 -0.91 -15.67
C VAL A 104 9.50 -0.29 -16.78
N ASN A 105 9.12 0.90 -17.20
CA ASN A 105 10.01 1.74 -17.99
C ASN A 105 11.12 2.17 -17.03
N ASP A 106 12.31 1.56 -17.22
CA ASP A 106 13.55 1.83 -16.48
C ASP A 106 13.52 1.47 -14.98
N VAL A 107 13.55 0.16 -14.65
CA VAL A 107 13.99 -0.30 -13.32
C VAL A 107 15.49 -0.17 -13.23
N GLU A 108 15.97 0.92 -12.66
CA GLU A 108 17.38 1.10 -12.38
C GLU A 108 17.68 0.67 -10.94
N VAL A 109 18.26 -0.53 -10.81
CA VAL A 109 18.80 -1.02 -9.53
C VAL A 109 20.23 -0.48 -9.36
N THR A 110 20.41 0.42 -8.42
CA THR A 110 21.74 0.96 -8.13
C THR A 110 22.55 -0.08 -7.36
N ARG A 111 23.51 -0.71 -8.04
CA ARG A 111 24.53 -1.55 -7.39
C ARG A 111 25.60 -0.67 -6.79
N VAL A 112 25.81 -0.83 -5.51
CA VAL A 112 27.00 -0.33 -4.84
C VAL A 112 28.12 -1.36 -5.05
N LYS A 113 29.17 -1.01 -5.82
CA LYS A 113 30.33 -1.88 -6.03
C LYS A 113 31.17 -1.92 -4.75
N GLU A 114 31.23 -3.06 -4.08
CA GLU A 114 32.33 -3.37 -3.16
C GLU A 114 33.59 -3.66 -3.98
N ASN A 115 34.64 -2.86 -3.82
CA ASN A 115 35.98 -3.21 -4.32
C ASN A 115 36.57 -4.27 -3.39
N GLY A 116 36.30 -5.54 -3.70
CA GLY A 116 36.93 -6.68 -3.06
C GLY A 116 38.40 -6.83 -3.48
N ARG A 117 39.31 -6.56 -2.60
CA ARG A 117 40.66 -7.12 -2.68
C ARG A 117 40.64 -8.44 -1.91
N ASP A 118 40.58 -9.53 -2.65
CA ASP A 118 40.95 -10.86 -2.17
C ASP A 118 42.39 -10.86 -1.66
N LYS A 119 42.55 -10.99 -0.36
CA LYS A 119 43.83 -11.45 0.22
C LYS A 119 43.61 -12.87 0.73
N THR A 120 44.02 -13.80 -0.11
CA THR A 120 44.30 -15.19 0.24
C THR A 120 45.29 -15.23 1.39
N CYS A 121 44.90 -15.70 2.56
CA CYS A 121 45.81 -15.93 3.67
C CYS A 121 46.06 -17.43 3.78
N MET A 122 47.29 -17.83 3.38
CA MET A 122 47.83 -19.16 3.59
C MET A 122 48.13 -19.41 5.07
N LEU A 123 47.70 -20.55 5.57
CA LEU A 123 48.15 -21.09 6.87
C LEU A 123 49.64 -21.41 6.80
N SER A 124 50.40 -20.95 7.80
CA SER A 124 51.65 -21.60 8.21
C SER A 124 51.75 -21.64 9.71
N THR A 125 51.85 -22.86 10.23
CA THR A 125 52.16 -23.24 11.60
C THR A 125 53.64 -23.05 11.90
N SER A 126 54.00 -22.47 13.06
CA SER A 126 55.07 -23.01 13.96
C SER A 126 55.33 -22.09 15.16
N LYS A 127 55.21 -22.66 16.31
CA LYS A 127 56.03 -22.84 17.52
C LYS A 127 56.87 -21.69 18.11
N GLU A 128 56.55 -21.46 19.43
CA GLU A 128 57.39 -21.26 20.60
C GLU A 128 58.49 -20.19 20.67
N GLY A 129 58.45 -19.41 21.75
CA GLY A 129 59.63 -18.76 22.34
C GLY A 129 59.35 -17.51 23.18
N THR A 130 59.16 -17.71 24.46
CA THR A 130 59.52 -16.94 25.71
C THR A 130 59.93 -15.46 25.65
N SER A 131 59.39 -14.74 26.65
CA SER A 131 60.02 -13.80 27.61
C SER A 131 59.86 -12.29 27.41
N GLU A 132 59.15 -11.74 28.41
CA GLU A 132 59.35 -10.47 29.14
C GLU A 132 59.52 -9.14 28.39
N ASN A 133 58.56 -8.23 28.49
CA ASN A 133 58.63 -6.98 29.24
C ASN A 133 57.38 -6.12 29.02
N VAL A 134 56.82 -5.63 30.12
CA VAL A 134 55.71 -4.71 30.21
C VAL A 134 56.19 -3.28 29.88
N PRO A 135 55.43 -2.48 29.18
CA PRO A 135 54.94 -1.26 29.72
C PRO A 135 53.42 -1.08 29.61
N ILE A 136 52.90 -0.50 30.66
CA ILE A 136 51.53 -0.09 30.90
C ILE A 136 51.18 0.99 29.85
N GLU A 137 50.29 0.65 28.93
CA GLU A 137 49.57 1.65 28.14
C GLU A 137 48.07 1.57 28.46
N GLU A 138 47.52 2.72 28.74
CA GLU A 138 46.17 2.98 29.17
C GLU A 138 45.13 2.29 28.29
N ASP A 139 44.25 1.49 28.89
CA ASP A 139 43.04 0.93 28.30
C ASP A 139 42.07 2.09 27.90
N ILE A 140 42.21 2.61 26.73
CA ILE A 140 41.12 3.31 26.04
C ILE A 140 40.13 2.21 25.66
N ALA A 141 39.07 2.07 26.45
CA ALA A 141 37.94 1.17 26.21
C ALA A 141 37.44 1.33 24.77
N LYS A 142 37.83 0.41 23.88
CA LYS A 142 37.26 0.28 22.55
C LYS A 142 35.79 -0.06 22.73
N GLN A 143 34.93 0.93 22.56
CA GLN A 143 33.49 0.69 22.40
C GLN A 143 33.29 -0.41 21.34
N PRO A 144 32.42 -1.40 21.56
CA PRO A 144 32.19 -2.48 20.61
C PRO A 144 31.74 -1.84 19.28
N LYS A 145 32.50 -2.06 18.21
CA LYS A 145 32.09 -1.66 16.85
C LYS A 145 30.72 -2.28 16.61
N LYS A 146 29.67 -1.46 16.59
CA LYS A 146 28.31 -1.89 16.19
C LYS A 146 28.47 -2.63 14.87
N ASN A 147 28.06 -3.91 14.82
CA ASN A 147 28.06 -4.70 13.58
C ASN A 147 27.22 -3.94 12.55
N ARG A 148 27.87 -3.36 11.55
CA ARG A 148 27.21 -2.59 10.48
C ARG A 148 26.61 -3.58 9.49
N ILE A 149 25.31 -3.38 9.19
CA ILE A 149 24.60 -4.18 8.18
C ILE A 149 25.16 -3.81 6.81
N THR A 150 25.48 -4.84 6.01
CA THR A 150 26.02 -4.71 4.66
C THR A 150 24.98 -5.12 3.62
N TYR A 151 25.18 -4.69 2.36
CA TYR A 151 24.36 -5.12 1.23
C TYR A 151 24.33 -6.65 1.09
N SER A 152 25.49 -7.31 1.20
CA SER A 152 25.58 -8.78 1.13
C SER A 152 24.74 -9.48 2.20
N GLN A 153 24.63 -8.87 3.39
CA GLN A 153 23.77 -9.38 4.46
C GLN A 153 22.29 -9.22 4.12
N ILE A 154 21.88 -8.08 3.53
CA ILE A 154 20.50 -7.85 3.08
C ILE A 154 20.10 -8.90 2.04
N VAL A 155 20.94 -9.15 1.03
CA VAL A 155 20.67 -10.16 0.00
C VAL A 155 20.56 -11.57 0.60
N LYS A 156 21.45 -11.92 1.53
CA LYS A 156 21.39 -13.23 2.22
C LYS A 156 20.12 -13.40 3.04
N GLU A 157 19.66 -12.33 3.68
CA GLU A 157 18.50 -12.30 4.57
C GLU A 157 17.22 -11.81 3.85
N GLY A 158 17.23 -11.81 2.51
CA GLY A 158 16.18 -11.22 1.68
C GLY A 158 14.75 -11.66 2.05
N ARG A 159 14.57 -12.91 2.49
CA ARG A 159 13.27 -13.43 2.94
C ARG A 159 12.69 -12.76 4.19
N LYS A 160 13.45 -11.89 4.85
CA LYS A 160 12.97 -11.09 5.99
C LYS A 160 12.39 -9.74 5.58
N PHE A 161 12.31 -9.47 4.29
CA PHE A 161 11.75 -8.25 3.75
C PHE A 161 10.47 -8.56 2.99
N ASN A 162 9.38 -7.89 3.39
CA ASN A 162 8.12 -7.85 2.67
C ASN A 162 8.02 -6.47 2.02
N ILE A 163 8.21 -6.40 0.71
CA ILE A 163 8.27 -5.16 -0.04
C ILE A 163 6.92 -4.91 -0.71
N ASP A 164 6.21 -3.90 -0.21
CA ASP A 164 5.01 -3.40 -0.88
C ASP A 164 5.43 -2.52 -2.07
N LEU A 165 4.97 -2.83 -3.27
CA LEU A 165 5.09 -1.91 -4.41
C LEU A 165 4.17 -0.70 -4.23
N VAL A 166 3.04 -0.87 -3.54
CA VAL A 166 2.09 0.18 -3.21
C VAL A 166 1.95 0.31 -1.70
N SER A 167 2.76 1.16 -1.07
CA SER A 167 2.64 1.43 0.35
C SER A 167 1.64 2.55 0.61
N LYS A 168 0.62 2.28 1.41
CA LYS A 168 -0.44 3.20 1.84
C LYS A 168 -0.67 3.11 3.35
N LEU A 169 -1.39 4.06 3.91
CA LEU A 169 -1.79 4.05 5.31
C LEU A 169 -3.32 3.91 5.45
N LEU A 170 -3.76 3.35 6.55
CA LEU A 170 -5.18 3.28 6.87
C LEU A 170 -5.53 4.42 7.83
N TYR A 171 -6.49 5.25 7.45
CA TYR A 171 -7.07 6.18 8.40
C TYR A 171 -7.87 5.41 9.45
N SER A 172 -7.65 5.70 10.74
CA SER A 172 -8.26 4.99 11.86
C SER A 172 -9.81 5.03 11.87
N ARG A 173 -10.40 6.04 11.21
CA ARG A 173 -11.84 6.19 10.93
C ARG A 173 -12.08 6.35 9.42
N GLY A 174 -11.31 5.63 8.60
CA GLY A 174 -11.48 5.58 7.15
C GLY A 174 -12.44 4.47 6.74
N LEU A 175 -12.91 4.55 5.50
CA LEU A 175 -13.90 3.60 4.95
C LEU A 175 -13.42 2.15 5.01
N LEU A 176 -12.11 1.91 4.81
CA LEU A 176 -11.58 0.55 4.87
C LEU A 176 -11.61 -0.03 6.29
N ILE A 177 -11.29 0.76 7.31
CA ILE A 177 -11.40 0.30 8.71
C ILE A 177 -12.86 0.02 9.08
N ASP A 178 -13.77 0.89 8.68
CA ASP A 178 -15.20 0.69 8.94
C ASP A 178 -15.73 -0.56 8.18
N LEU A 179 -15.27 -0.80 6.96
CA LEU A 179 -15.60 -2.01 6.18
C LEU A 179 -15.05 -3.28 6.85
N LEU A 180 -13.78 -3.28 7.27
CA LEU A 180 -13.16 -4.42 7.97
C LEU A 180 -13.92 -4.79 9.24
N ILE A 181 -14.39 -3.79 10.00
CA ILE A 181 -15.18 -4.00 11.22
C ILE A 181 -16.59 -4.50 10.86
N LYS A 182 -17.29 -3.81 9.95
CA LYS A 182 -18.65 -4.16 9.52
C LYS A 182 -18.72 -5.59 8.99
N SER A 183 -17.76 -5.96 8.15
CA SER A 183 -17.71 -7.28 7.51
C SER A 183 -17.14 -8.39 8.41
N ASN A 184 -16.66 -8.03 9.61
CA ASN A 184 -15.95 -8.93 10.54
C ASN A 184 -14.62 -9.51 10.00
N VAL A 185 -14.06 -8.90 8.93
CA VAL A 185 -12.78 -9.31 8.32
C VAL A 185 -11.60 -8.86 9.18
N SER A 186 -11.80 -7.89 10.07
CA SER A 186 -10.76 -7.38 10.98
C SER A 186 -10.08 -8.45 11.84
N HIS A 187 -10.71 -9.60 12.05
CA HIS A 187 -10.12 -10.73 12.78
C HIS A 187 -8.97 -11.42 12.04
N TYR A 188 -8.82 -11.18 10.74
CA TYR A 188 -7.80 -11.81 9.92
C TYR A 188 -6.54 -10.96 9.78
N ALA A 189 -6.54 -9.71 10.22
CA ALA A 189 -5.42 -8.79 10.09
C ALA A 189 -5.04 -8.15 11.42
N GLU A 190 -3.74 -7.95 11.61
CA GLU A 190 -3.18 -7.19 12.72
C GLU A 190 -2.65 -5.85 12.23
N PHE A 191 -2.67 -4.84 13.09
CA PHE A 191 -2.28 -3.48 12.73
C PHE A 191 -1.31 -2.87 13.74
N LYS A 192 -0.43 -2.01 13.25
CA LYS A 192 0.44 -1.13 14.04
C LYS A 192 0.04 0.32 13.85
N ASN A 193 0.08 1.10 14.93
CA ASN A 193 -0.09 2.54 14.82
C ASN A 193 1.15 3.18 14.20
N ILE A 194 0.96 4.14 13.31
CA ILE A 194 2.03 5.07 12.95
C ILE A 194 2.37 5.85 14.22
N THR A 195 3.65 5.87 14.60
CA THR A 195 4.06 6.45 15.88
C THR A 195 4.43 7.93 15.78
N ARG A 196 4.89 8.37 14.60
CA ARG A 196 5.38 9.74 14.39
C ARG A 196 4.90 10.32 13.06
N ILE A 197 4.57 11.61 13.11
CA ILE A 197 4.42 12.44 11.92
C ILE A 197 5.60 13.42 11.92
N LEU A 198 6.29 13.46 10.79
CA LEU A 198 7.50 14.24 10.61
C LEU A 198 7.28 15.37 9.61
N ALA A 199 8.01 16.45 9.75
CA ALA A 199 8.09 17.55 8.79
C ALA A 199 9.54 17.72 8.32
N PHE A 200 9.72 18.06 7.05
CA PHE A 200 11.01 18.48 6.50
C PHE A 200 11.01 19.98 6.31
N ARG A 201 11.87 20.66 7.04
CA ARG A 201 11.96 22.13 7.00
C ARG A 201 13.41 22.58 7.16
N GLU A 202 13.84 23.55 6.34
CA GLU A 202 15.18 24.14 6.42
C GLU A 202 16.32 23.09 6.44
N GLY A 203 16.16 22.01 5.66
CA GLY A 203 17.15 20.92 5.58
C GLY A 203 17.17 19.96 6.76
N ARG A 204 16.19 20.04 7.68
CA ARG A 204 16.10 19.20 8.87
C ARG A 204 14.77 18.47 8.94
N VAL A 205 14.82 17.27 9.53
CA VAL A 205 13.62 16.50 9.86
C VAL A 205 13.28 16.72 11.32
N GLU A 206 12.04 17.08 11.60
CA GLU A 206 11.54 17.33 12.96
C GLU A 206 10.19 16.63 13.18
N GLN A 207 9.91 16.25 14.43
CA GLN A 207 8.63 15.64 14.77
C GLN A 207 7.56 16.70 14.95
N VAL A 208 6.40 16.51 14.31
CA VAL A 208 5.25 17.40 14.41
C VAL A 208 4.37 16.98 15.58
N PRO A 209 3.95 17.91 16.45
CA PRO A 209 2.99 17.61 17.51
C PRO A 209 1.61 17.31 16.90
N CYS A 210 1.07 16.11 17.17
CA CYS A 210 -0.16 15.62 16.57
C CYS A 210 -1.36 15.71 17.51
N SER A 211 -1.16 15.47 18.79
CA SER A 211 -2.20 15.56 19.80
C SER A 211 -2.24 16.93 20.48
N ARG A 212 -3.37 17.24 21.13
CA ARG A 212 -3.51 18.46 21.96
C ARG A 212 -2.40 18.54 23.02
N ALA A 213 -2.11 17.40 23.67
CA ALA A 213 -1.04 17.32 24.66
C ALA A 213 0.34 17.61 24.05
N ASP A 214 0.61 17.06 22.85
CA ASP A 214 1.88 17.30 22.16
C ASP A 214 2.05 18.76 21.78
N VAL A 215 0.97 19.42 21.30
CA VAL A 215 0.99 20.86 20.99
C VAL A 215 1.31 21.66 22.24
N PHE A 216 0.66 21.37 23.39
CA PHE A 216 0.94 22.08 24.64
C PHE A 216 2.37 21.82 25.14
N ASN A 217 2.89 20.61 25.04
CA ASN A 217 4.22 20.23 25.49
C ASN A 217 5.34 20.61 24.51
N SER A 218 5.02 20.95 23.26
CA SER A 218 6.00 21.30 22.25
C SER A 218 6.84 22.50 22.67
N LYS A 219 8.17 22.33 22.60
CA LYS A 219 9.13 23.43 22.80
C LYS A 219 9.39 24.24 21.52
N GLN A 220 8.97 23.72 20.37
CA GLN A 220 9.16 24.35 19.05
C GLN A 220 8.14 25.45 18.76
N LEU A 221 6.99 25.44 19.44
CA LEU A 221 5.90 26.40 19.25
C LEU A 221 5.83 27.39 20.43
N THR A 222 5.72 28.65 20.09
CA THR A 222 5.43 29.70 21.08
C THR A 222 4.00 29.56 21.61
N MET A 223 3.71 30.14 22.77
CA MET A 223 2.37 30.13 23.36
C MET A 223 1.30 30.78 22.44
N VAL A 224 1.72 31.76 21.64
CA VAL A 224 0.84 32.43 20.67
C VAL A 224 0.55 31.46 19.52
N GLU A 225 1.56 30.82 18.96
CA GLU A 225 1.40 29.84 17.89
C GLU A 225 0.54 28.65 18.31
N LYS A 226 0.71 28.15 19.54
CA LYS A 226 -0.15 27.08 20.08
C LYS A 226 -1.62 27.48 20.07
N ARG A 227 -1.94 28.69 20.52
CA ARG A 227 -3.33 29.21 20.51
C ARG A 227 -3.86 29.38 19.09
N MET A 228 -3.04 29.92 18.18
CA MET A 228 -3.43 30.12 16.77
C MET A 228 -3.71 28.78 16.09
N LEU A 229 -2.82 27.80 16.24
CA LEU A 229 -2.98 26.46 15.70
C LEU A 229 -4.25 25.80 16.26
N MET A 230 -4.44 25.83 17.58
CA MET A 230 -5.62 25.24 18.22
C MET A 230 -6.93 25.86 17.72
N LYS A 231 -6.98 27.20 17.60
CA LYS A 231 -8.17 27.90 17.06
C LYS A 231 -8.46 27.45 15.62
N PHE A 232 -7.44 27.40 14.78
CA PHE A 232 -7.59 27.00 13.38
C PHE A 232 -8.03 25.54 13.25
N LEU A 233 -7.42 24.61 14.00
CA LEU A 233 -7.79 23.20 13.95
C LEU A 233 -9.21 22.96 14.51
N THR A 234 -9.64 23.71 15.52
CA THR A 234 -11.03 23.66 16.01
C THR A 234 -12.02 24.12 14.92
N PHE A 235 -11.70 25.19 14.21
CA PHE A 235 -12.50 25.61 13.05
C PHE A 235 -12.54 24.49 11.97
N CYS A 236 -11.41 23.88 11.63
CA CYS A 236 -11.37 22.82 10.62
C CYS A 236 -12.22 21.59 10.99
N MET A 237 -12.41 21.29 12.27
CA MET A 237 -13.29 20.19 12.72
C MET A 237 -14.75 20.45 12.36
N GLU A 238 -15.18 21.70 12.38
CA GLU A 238 -16.58 22.09 12.21
C GLU A 238 -16.78 23.09 11.05
N TYR A 239 -15.85 23.15 10.10
CA TYR A 239 -15.84 24.18 9.05
C TYR A 239 -17.15 24.25 8.26
N GLU A 240 -17.84 23.11 8.08
CA GLU A 240 -19.13 23.05 7.39
C GLU A 240 -20.23 23.87 8.08
N LYS A 241 -20.11 24.10 9.40
CA LYS A 241 -21.03 24.96 10.17
C LYS A 241 -20.73 26.46 10.00
N HIS A 242 -19.55 26.79 9.45
CA HIS A 242 -19.07 28.17 9.31
C HIS A 242 -18.77 28.53 7.85
N PRO A 243 -19.77 28.42 6.94
CA PRO A 243 -19.57 28.64 5.49
C PRO A 243 -19.06 30.04 5.17
N ASP A 244 -19.39 31.03 5.98
CA ASP A 244 -18.99 32.43 5.77
C ASP A 244 -17.47 32.64 5.90
N GLU A 245 -16.77 31.74 6.61
CA GLU A 245 -15.33 31.84 6.84
C GLU A 245 -14.50 31.27 5.68
N TYR A 246 -15.05 30.43 4.79
CA TYR A 246 -14.31 29.81 3.70
C TYR A 246 -14.92 29.93 2.30
N LYS A 247 -16.24 30.16 2.15
CA LYS A 247 -16.89 30.24 0.83
C LYS A 247 -16.27 31.28 -0.11
N ALA A 248 -15.84 32.41 0.42
CA ALA A 248 -15.15 33.44 -0.37
C ALA A 248 -13.80 32.98 -0.93
N TYR A 249 -13.28 31.84 -0.46
CA TYR A 249 -11.96 31.30 -0.78
C TYR A 249 -12.00 29.94 -1.50
N GLU A 250 -13.17 29.50 -2.00
CA GLU A 250 -13.33 28.20 -2.66
C GLU A 250 -12.50 28.09 -3.94
N GLU A 251 -12.34 29.21 -4.65
CA GLU A 251 -11.62 29.28 -5.92
C GLU A 251 -10.09 29.39 -5.79
N ILE A 252 -9.58 29.61 -4.58
CA ILE A 252 -8.13 29.70 -4.35
C ILE A 252 -7.56 28.40 -3.78
N THR A 253 -6.23 28.30 -3.83
CA THR A 253 -5.54 27.14 -3.27
C THR A 253 -5.57 27.13 -1.74
N PHE A 254 -5.52 25.94 -1.15
CA PHE A 254 -5.46 25.81 0.31
C PHE A 254 -4.22 26.53 0.91
N SER A 255 -3.09 26.54 0.20
CA SER A 255 -1.90 27.27 0.61
C SER A 255 -2.14 28.79 0.68
N GLU A 256 -2.86 29.36 -0.29
CA GLU A 256 -3.25 30.79 -0.27
C GLU A 256 -4.25 31.08 0.84
N TYR A 257 -5.24 30.20 1.03
CA TYR A 257 -6.19 30.32 2.12
C TYR A 257 -5.50 30.34 3.48
N LEU A 258 -4.53 29.44 3.73
CA LEU A 258 -3.77 29.43 5.00
C LEU A 258 -3.04 30.76 5.27
N LYS A 259 -2.57 31.47 4.25
CA LYS A 259 -1.95 32.80 4.41
C LYS A 259 -2.95 33.84 4.93
N THR A 260 -4.24 33.71 4.55
CA THR A 260 -5.30 34.63 5.04
C THR A 260 -5.67 34.38 6.50
N GLN A 261 -5.40 33.17 7.04
CA GLN A 261 -5.81 32.74 8.38
C GLN A 261 -4.91 33.23 9.53
N LYS A 262 -4.05 34.22 9.28
CA LYS A 262 -3.11 34.80 10.27
C LYS A 262 -2.20 33.77 10.93
N LEU A 263 -1.96 32.62 10.28
CA LEU A 263 -1.02 31.61 10.75
C LEU A 263 0.42 32.04 10.43
N THR A 264 1.37 31.74 11.32
CA THR A 264 2.79 31.93 11.02
C THR A 264 3.21 31.01 9.87
N PRO A 265 4.27 31.33 9.10
CA PRO A 265 4.77 30.43 8.04
C PRO A 265 5.07 29.02 8.54
N ASN A 266 5.54 28.88 9.77
CA ASN A 266 5.78 27.60 10.42
C ASN A 266 4.47 26.79 10.57
N LEU A 267 3.41 27.41 11.07
CA LEU A 267 2.10 26.78 11.24
C LEU A 267 1.44 26.45 9.89
N GLN A 268 1.58 27.33 8.89
CA GLN A 268 1.11 27.05 7.53
C GLN A 268 1.79 25.81 6.97
N HIS A 269 3.10 25.66 7.14
CA HIS A 269 3.87 24.51 6.72
C HIS A 269 3.38 23.23 7.42
N PHE A 270 3.18 23.24 8.74
CA PHE A 270 2.68 22.09 9.48
C PHE A 270 1.28 21.68 9.04
N VAL A 271 0.38 22.64 8.88
CA VAL A 271 -0.99 22.33 8.43
C VAL A 271 -0.99 21.75 7.03
N LEU A 272 -0.25 22.33 6.09
CA LEU A 272 -0.25 21.95 4.70
C LEU A 272 0.40 20.57 4.47
N HIS A 273 1.57 20.33 5.05
CA HIS A 273 2.41 19.17 4.73
C HIS A 273 2.32 18.03 5.74
N SER A 274 1.97 18.30 7.01
CA SER A 274 1.97 17.26 8.04
C SER A 274 0.57 16.91 8.55
N ILE A 275 -0.41 17.80 8.41
CA ILE A 275 -1.80 17.55 8.83
C ILE A 275 -2.68 17.25 7.61
N ALA A 276 -2.85 18.21 6.71
CA ALA A 276 -3.63 18.01 5.47
C ALA A 276 -2.95 17.05 4.49
N MET A 277 -1.59 17.02 4.50
CA MET A 277 -0.76 16.15 3.63
C MET A 277 -1.17 16.24 2.16
N THR A 278 -1.45 17.44 1.69
CA THR A 278 -1.84 17.69 0.30
C THR A 278 -0.68 17.39 -0.63
N SER A 279 -0.91 16.52 -1.61
CA SER A 279 0.11 16.13 -2.59
C SER A 279 0.36 17.19 -3.67
N LYS A 280 -0.63 18.04 -3.93
CA LYS A 280 -0.56 19.10 -4.94
C LYS A 280 -0.55 20.47 -4.28
N THR A 281 0.34 21.33 -4.70
CA THR A 281 0.35 22.76 -4.32
C THR A 281 -0.92 23.49 -4.76
N SER A 282 -1.59 22.97 -5.79
CA SER A 282 -2.85 23.49 -6.35
C SER A 282 -4.12 22.91 -5.73
N SER A 283 -4.03 22.17 -4.62
CA SER A 283 -5.22 21.63 -3.94
C SER A 283 -6.16 22.76 -3.53
N SER A 284 -7.48 22.59 -3.79
CA SER A 284 -8.48 23.60 -3.45
C SER A 284 -8.58 23.81 -1.93
N THR A 285 -9.10 24.98 -1.52
CA THR A 285 -9.38 25.27 -0.10
C THR A 285 -10.27 24.19 0.52
N ILE A 286 -11.32 23.76 -0.19
CA ILE A 286 -12.25 22.72 0.27
C ILE A 286 -11.56 21.39 0.48
N ASP A 287 -10.68 20.97 -0.45
CA ASP A 287 -9.96 19.70 -0.32
C ASP A 287 -8.98 19.73 0.87
N GLY A 288 -8.32 20.86 1.09
CA GLY A 288 -7.46 21.06 2.24
C GLY A 288 -8.20 21.02 3.57
N LEU A 289 -9.38 21.66 3.66
CA LEU A 289 -10.24 21.61 4.84
C LEU A 289 -10.79 20.19 5.10
N LYS A 290 -11.26 19.49 4.05
CA LYS A 290 -11.69 18.09 4.15
C LYS A 290 -10.56 17.18 4.64
N ALA A 291 -9.36 17.33 4.10
CA ALA A 291 -8.20 16.53 4.48
C ALA A 291 -7.80 16.80 5.95
N THR A 292 -7.77 18.08 6.35
CA THR A 292 -7.49 18.48 7.73
C THR A 292 -8.53 17.90 8.70
N ARG A 293 -9.82 18.04 8.39
CA ARG A 293 -10.90 17.47 9.20
C ARG A 293 -10.79 15.95 9.32
N LYS A 294 -10.53 15.25 8.21
CA LYS A 294 -10.34 13.79 8.19
C LYS A 294 -9.20 13.37 9.12
N PHE A 295 -8.07 14.06 9.03
CA PHE A 295 -6.94 13.83 9.93
C PHE A 295 -7.34 13.98 11.40
N LEU A 296 -7.94 15.11 11.76
CA LEU A 296 -8.35 15.41 13.13
C LEU A 296 -9.40 14.43 13.68
N HIS A 297 -10.38 14.05 12.85
CA HIS A 297 -11.41 13.07 13.22
C HIS A 297 -10.83 11.69 13.52
N CYS A 298 -9.73 11.33 12.89
CA CYS A 298 -9.07 10.04 13.08
C CYS A 298 -8.13 9.99 14.30
N LEU A 299 -7.79 11.13 14.91
CA LEU A 299 -6.93 11.15 16.09
C LEU A 299 -7.57 10.47 17.30
N GLY A 300 -6.75 9.78 18.10
CA GLY A 300 -7.15 9.25 19.40
C GLY A 300 -7.98 7.96 19.38
N ARG A 301 -8.27 7.36 18.20
CA ARG A 301 -9.02 6.09 18.16
C ARG A 301 -8.16 4.90 18.60
N TYR A 302 -6.95 4.79 18.07
CA TYR A 302 -6.03 3.68 18.34
C TYR A 302 -4.64 4.15 18.79
N GLY A 303 -4.38 5.46 18.82
CA GLY A 303 -3.09 6.03 19.22
C GLY A 303 -3.04 7.54 18.97
N ASN A 304 -1.86 8.14 19.15
CA ASN A 304 -1.65 9.58 19.04
C ASN A 304 -1.63 10.11 17.59
N THR A 305 -1.59 9.22 16.60
CA THR A 305 -1.66 9.57 15.17
C THR A 305 -2.93 9.00 14.54
N PRO A 306 -3.37 9.55 13.40
CA PRO A 306 -4.60 9.09 12.76
C PRO A 306 -4.45 7.84 11.90
N PHE A 307 -3.27 7.21 11.87
CA PHE A 307 -2.93 6.20 10.89
C PHE A 307 -2.56 4.86 11.49
N LEU A 308 -2.92 3.81 10.75
CA LEU A 308 -2.53 2.42 10.98
C LEU A 308 -1.77 1.89 9.76
N PHE A 309 -0.95 0.88 10.01
CA PHE A 309 -0.28 0.08 8.98
C PHE A 309 -0.53 -1.41 9.26
N PRO A 310 -0.87 -2.23 8.25
CA PRO A 310 -1.06 -3.67 8.44
C PRO A 310 0.26 -4.36 8.74
N LEU A 311 0.24 -5.29 9.70
CA LEU A 311 1.39 -6.13 10.00
C LEU A 311 1.69 -7.00 8.77
N TYR A 312 2.95 -7.20 8.44
CA TYR A 312 3.46 -7.90 7.24
C TYR A 312 3.27 -7.17 5.89
N GLY A 313 2.61 -6.01 5.83
CA GLY A 313 2.47 -5.19 4.62
C GLY A 313 1.06 -5.13 4.05
N GLN A 314 0.93 -4.40 2.94
CA GLN A 314 -0.38 -4.09 2.34
C GLN A 314 -1.10 -5.32 1.75
N GLY A 315 -0.34 -6.32 1.34
CA GLY A 315 -0.89 -7.57 0.76
C GLY A 315 -1.78 -8.37 1.71
N GLU A 316 -1.66 -8.15 3.03
CA GLU A 316 -2.55 -8.76 4.02
C GLU A 316 -4.01 -8.34 3.84
N LEU A 317 -4.26 -7.13 3.35
CA LEU A 317 -5.62 -6.60 3.18
C LEU A 317 -6.42 -7.35 2.10
N PRO A 318 -5.93 -7.49 0.85
CA PRO A 318 -6.58 -8.34 -0.15
C PRO A 318 -6.76 -9.78 0.33
N GLN A 319 -5.75 -10.38 0.97
CA GLN A 319 -5.82 -11.75 1.47
C GLN A 319 -6.96 -11.95 2.48
N CYS A 320 -7.20 -10.99 3.37
CA CYS A 320 -8.32 -11.06 4.30
C CYS A 320 -9.67 -11.16 3.58
N PHE A 321 -9.85 -10.41 2.50
CA PHE A 321 -11.08 -10.46 1.70
C PHE A 321 -11.14 -11.73 0.84
N CYS A 322 -10.04 -12.18 0.26
CA CYS A 322 -9.99 -13.47 -0.45
C CYS A 322 -10.35 -14.64 0.48
N ARG A 323 -9.89 -14.58 1.75
CA ARG A 323 -10.29 -15.56 2.76
C ARG A 323 -11.79 -15.51 3.04
N MET A 324 -12.38 -14.31 3.17
CA MET A 324 -13.82 -14.16 3.32
C MET A 324 -14.56 -14.73 2.09
N CYS A 325 -14.09 -14.43 0.87
CA CYS A 325 -14.64 -14.97 -0.36
C CYS A 325 -14.69 -16.50 -0.31
N ALA A 326 -13.59 -17.16 0.06
CA ALA A 326 -13.51 -18.62 0.18
C ALA A 326 -14.44 -19.19 1.26
N VAL A 327 -14.58 -18.52 2.41
CA VAL A 327 -15.52 -18.93 3.49
C VAL A 327 -16.96 -18.97 3.00
N PHE A 328 -17.34 -18.05 2.10
CA PHE A 328 -18.68 -18.00 1.49
C PHE A 328 -18.79 -18.78 0.16
N GLY A 329 -17.85 -19.72 -0.09
CA GLY A 329 -17.93 -20.66 -1.22
C GLY A 329 -17.38 -20.12 -2.54
N GLY A 330 -16.74 -18.95 -2.57
CA GLY A 330 -16.02 -18.47 -3.74
C GLY A 330 -14.74 -19.28 -3.96
N ILE A 331 -14.37 -19.46 -5.22
CA ILE A 331 -13.13 -20.15 -5.62
C ILE A 331 -12.09 -19.08 -5.92
N TYR A 332 -10.92 -19.20 -5.28
CA TYR A 332 -9.81 -18.28 -5.45
C TYR A 332 -8.57 -19.02 -5.93
N CYS A 333 -8.03 -18.61 -7.09
CA CYS A 333 -6.90 -19.26 -7.75
C CYS A 333 -5.83 -18.26 -8.15
N LEU A 334 -4.63 -18.40 -7.60
CA LEU A 334 -3.41 -17.73 -8.09
C LEU A 334 -2.73 -18.58 -9.17
N ARG A 335 -1.87 -17.97 -9.97
CA ARG A 335 -1.20 -18.59 -11.13
C ARG A 335 -2.19 -19.19 -12.12
N HIS A 336 -3.33 -18.53 -12.27
CA HIS A 336 -4.39 -18.95 -13.17
C HIS A 336 -4.70 -17.83 -14.15
N SER A 337 -4.11 -17.90 -15.34
CA SER A 337 -4.25 -16.88 -16.38
C SER A 337 -5.54 -17.04 -17.17
N VAL A 338 -6.10 -15.93 -17.61
CA VAL A 338 -7.20 -15.87 -18.56
C VAL A 338 -6.64 -15.47 -19.91
N GLN A 339 -6.87 -16.30 -20.94
CA GLN A 339 -6.35 -16.07 -22.29
C GLN A 339 -7.20 -15.07 -23.07
N CYS A 340 -8.54 -15.17 -22.97
CA CYS A 340 -9.44 -14.25 -23.66
C CYS A 340 -10.82 -14.18 -23.02
N LEU A 341 -11.54 -13.11 -23.36
CA LEU A 341 -12.96 -12.92 -23.13
C LEU A 341 -13.75 -13.33 -24.37
N VAL A 342 -14.75 -14.18 -24.20
CA VAL A 342 -15.64 -14.64 -25.29
C VAL A 342 -16.85 -13.71 -25.36
N VAL A 343 -16.94 -12.89 -26.41
CA VAL A 343 -17.99 -11.90 -26.59
C VAL A 343 -18.96 -12.33 -27.67
N ASP A 344 -20.25 -12.28 -27.35
CA ASP A 344 -21.34 -12.57 -28.28
C ASP A 344 -21.52 -11.36 -29.25
N LYS A 345 -21.47 -11.62 -30.56
CA LYS A 345 -21.57 -10.60 -31.62
C LYS A 345 -22.90 -9.88 -31.63
N GLU A 346 -23.99 -10.58 -31.35
CA GLU A 346 -25.34 -10.01 -31.42
C GLU A 346 -25.66 -9.15 -30.21
N SER A 347 -25.46 -9.70 -29.00
CA SER A 347 -25.77 -9.00 -27.75
C SER A 347 -24.68 -8.05 -27.27
N ARG A 348 -23.47 -8.12 -27.83
CA ARG A 348 -22.27 -7.36 -27.38
C ARG A 348 -22.00 -7.59 -25.89
N LYS A 349 -22.33 -8.76 -25.37
CA LYS A 349 -22.06 -9.16 -23.98
C LYS A 349 -20.99 -10.23 -23.91
N CYS A 350 -20.14 -10.15 -22.91
CA CYS A 350 -19.23 -11.23 -22.56
C CYS A 350 -20.02 -12.43 -22.02
N LYS A 351 -19.76 -13.63 -22.54
CA LYS A 351 -20.44 -14.87 -22.15
C LYS A 351 -19.56 -15.79 -21.30
N ALA A 352 -18.25 -15.77 -21.57
CA ALA A 352 -17.32 -16.68 -20.94
C ALA A 352 -15.90 -16.12 -20.96
N ILE A 353 -15.02 -16.76 -20.20
CA ILE A 353 -13.56 -16.66 -20.35
C ILE A 353 -13.01 -17.97 -20.91
N ILE A 354 -11.86 -17.92 -21.55
CA ILE A 354 -11.00 -19.09 -21.81
C ILE A 354 -9.78 -18.96 -20.91
N ASP A 355 -9.54 -19.97 -20.08
CA ASP A 355 -8.40 -20.00 -19.18
C ASP A 355 -7.13 -20.54 -19.86
N GLN A 356 -6.03 -20.57 -19.12
CA GLN A 356 -4.74 -21.07 -19.61
C GLN A 356 -4.73 -22.56 -20.03
N PHE A 357 -5.73 -23.31 -19.59
CA PHE A 357 -5.88 -24.75 -19.93
C PHE A 357 -6.85 -24.95 -21.10
N GLY A 358 -7.39 -23.87 -21.66
CA GLY A 358 -8.40 -23.92 -22.72
C GLY A 358 -9.81 -24.23 -22.23
N GLN A 359 -10.04 -24.21 -20.91
CA GLN A 359 -11.36 -24.40 -20.33
C GLN A 359 -12.22 -23.16 -20.55
N ARG A 360 -13.43 -23.38 -21.10
CA ARG A 360 -14.44 -22.33 -21.24
C ARG A 360 -15.26 -22.23 -19.95
N ILE A 361 -15.22 -21.06 -19.28
CA ILE A 361 -15.93 -20.80 -18.03
C ILE A 361 -16.95 -19.68 -18.26
N ILE A 362 -18.21 -19.98 -18.06
CA ILE A 362 -19.34 -19.10 -18.34
C ILE A 362 -19.65 -18.21 -17.12
N SER A 363 -20.02 -16.96 -17.34
CA SER A 363 -20.47 -16.07 -16.27
C SER A 363 -21.43 -14.99 -16.78
N LYS A 364 -22.15 -14.39 -15.83
CA LYS A 364 -23.05 -13.25 -16.08
C LYS A 364 -22.31 -11.92 -16.03
N HIS A 365 -21.36 -11.80 -15.10
CA HIS A 365 -20.61 -10.59 -14.79
C HIS A 365 -19.12 -10.87 -14.77
N PHE A 366 -18.33 -9.96 -15.33
CA PHE A 366 -16.88 -10.04 -15.38
C PHE A 366 -16.29 -8.76 -14.81
N LEU A 367 -15.50 -8.88 -13.76
CA LEU A 367 -14.71 -7.77 -13.21
C LEU A 367 -13.27 -7.99 -13.62
N VAL A 368 -12.66 -6.99 -14.22
CA VAL A 368 -11.31 -7.09 -14.77
C VAL A 368 -10.50 -5.89 -14.29
N GLU A 369 -9.35 -6.15 -13.71
CA GLU A 369 -8.39 -5.10 -13.38
C GLU A 369 -7.83 -4.49 -14.67
N ASP A 370 -7.63 -3.19 -14.70
CA ASP A 370 -7.28 -2.39 -15.89
C ASP A 370 -6.08 -2.92 -16.67
N SER A 371 -5.05 -3.43 -15.98
CA SER A 371 -3.82 -3.91 -16.62
C SER A 371 -3.98 -5.19 -17.45
N TYR A 372 -5.09 -5.93 -17.28
CA TYR A 372 -5.38 -7.12 -18.05
C TYR A 372 -5.97 -6.84 -19.43
N PHE A 373 -6.35 -5.59 -19.73
CA PHE A 373 -6.89 -5.25 -21.04
C PHE A 373 -5.81 -5.06 -22.11
N SER A 374 -6.19 -5.33 -23.35
CA SER A 374 -5.31 -5.15 -24.50
C SER A 374 -5.01 -3.68 -24.77
N GLU A 375 -3.87 -3.41 -25.41
CA GLU A 375 -3.51 -2.06 -25.87
C GLU A 375 -4.60 -1.46 -26.77
N ASN A 376 -5.25 -2.27 -27.60
CA ASN A 376 -6.35 -1.82 -28.45
C ASN A 376 -7.55 -1.36 -27.63
N THR A 377 -7.89 -2.08 -26.56
CA THR A 377 -8.97 -1.69 -25.64
C THR A 377 -8.63 -0.40 -24.92
N CYS A 378 -7.36 -0.20 -24.57
CA CYS A 378 -6.87 0.95 -23.82
C CYS A 378 -6.37 2.11 -24.68
N SER A 379 -6.47 2.05 -26.03
CA SER A 379 -5.82 3.01 -26.92
C SER A 379 -6.28 4.48 -26.76
N HIS A 380 -7.47 4.72 -26.22
CA HIS A 380 -7.97 6.06 -25.91
C HIS A 380 -7.88 6.43 -24.42
N VAL A 381 -7.35 5.54 -23.60
CA VAL A 381 -7.19 5.78 -22.16
C VAL A 381 -5.95 6.63 -21.93
N GLN A 382 -6.12 7.74 -21.21
CA GLN A 382 -5.01 8.60 -20.79
C GLN A 382 -4.65 8.30 -19.34
N TYR A 383 -3.57 7.57 -19.16
CA TYR A 383 -3.04 7.23 -17.83
C TYR A 383 -2.22 8.39 -17.24
N ARG A 384 -2.44 8.65 -15.96
CA ARG A 384 -1.48 9.40 -15.17
C ARG A 384 -0.38 8.45 -14.72
N GLN A 385 0.76 9.00 -14.26
CA GLN A 385 1.86 8.21 -13.75
C GLN A 385 2.14 8.57 -12.29
N ILE A 386 2.57 7.57 -11.53
CA ILE A 386 3.00 7.72 -10.15
C ILE A 386 4.47 7.31 -10.08
N SER A 387 5.32 8.16 -9.52
CA SER A 387 6.71 7.83 -9.21
C SER A 387 6.81 7.22 -7.82
N ARG A 388 7.42 6.04 -7.73
CA ARG A 388 7.60 5.29 -6.50
C ARG A 388 9.06 4.90 -6.31
N ALA A 389 9.48 4.86 -5.05
CA ALA A 389 10.74 4.24 -4.67
C ALA A 389 10.58 3.45 -3.38
N VAL A 390 11.33 2.36 -3.28
CA VAL A 390 11.48 1.55 -2.07
C VAL A 390 12.95 1.52 -1.71
N LEU A 391 13.27 1.90 -0.48
CA LEU A 391 14.64 1.99 0.02
C LEU A 391 14.80 1.10 1.25
N ILE A 392 16.01 0.54 1.43
CA ILE A 392 16.42 -0.09 2.68
C ILE A 392 17.54 0.75 3.28
N THR A 393 17.39 1.17 4.54
CA THR A 393 18.35 2.02 5.25
C THR A 393 18.82 1.37 6.54
N ASP A 394 19.98 1.80 7.07
CA ASP A 394 20.57 1.29 8.31
C ASP A 394 20.05 1.98 9.57
N ARG A 395 19.39 3.11 9.43
CA ARG A 395 18.86 3.92 10.53
C ARG A 395 17.60 4.65 10.09
N SER A 396 16.81 5.10 11.06
CA SER A 396 15.65 5.97 10.84
C SER A 396 16.07 7.39 10.39
N VAL A 397 15.22 8.03 9.59
CA VAL A 397 15.39 9.44 9.17
C VAL A 397 15.42 10.42 10.34
N LEU A 398 14.81 10.07 11.47
CA LEU A 398 14.89 10.81 12.73
C LEU A 398 15.19 9.81 13.85
N GLN A 399 16.36 9.95 14.48
CA GLN A 399 16.74 9.07 15.59
C GLN A 399 15.79 9.26 16.78
N ALA A 400 15.54 8.17 17.49
CA ALA A 400 14.74 8.14 18.71
C ALA A 400 15.30 7.09 19.67
N ASP A 401 14.88 7.15 20.93
CA ASP A 401 15.29 6.20 21.98
C ASP A 401 14.81 4.76 21.69
N SER A 402 13.79 4.59 20.87
CA SER A 402 13.24 3.30 20.46
C SER A 402 13.42 3.06 18.96
N ASP A 403 13.93 1.87 18.62
CA ASP A 403 14.05 1.40 17.23
C ASP A 403 12.70 0.99 16.60
N GLN A 404 11.59 1.11 17.33
CA GLN A 404 10.26 0.66 16.91
C GLN A 404 9.38 1.80 16.37
N GLN A 405 9.99 2.85 15.85
CA GLN A 405 9.24 3.97 15.30
C GLN A 405 8.79 3.69 13.86
N ILE A 406 7.55 4.03 13.59
CA ILE A 406 6.95 4.01 12.26
C ILE A 406 6.56 5.45 11.95
N SER A 407 7.06 6.00 10.84
CA SER A 407 6.97 7.43 10.58
C SER A 407 6.34 7.72 9.23
N ILE A 408 5.63 8.85 9.15
CA ILE A 408 5.24 9.47 7.88
C ILE A 408 5.83 10.86 7.81
N LEU A 409 6.35 11.21 6.63
CA LEU A 409 6.94 12.50 6.31
C LEU A 409 6.42 12.96 4.95
N THR A 410 6.12 14.25 4.81
CA THR A 410 5.88 14.87 3.51
C THR A 410 6.99 15.89 3.24
N VAL A 411 7.75 15.67 2.19
CA VAL A 411 8.77 16.62 1.71
C VAL A 411 8.11 17.52 0.67
N PRO A 412 8.04 18.83 0.90
CA PRO A 412 7.43 19.79 -0.01
C PRO A 412 8.13 19.82 -1.36
N ALA A 413 7.38 20.12 -2.42
CA ALA A 413 7.92 20.47 -3.72
C ALA A 413 8.72 21.78 -3.63
N GLU A 414 9.91 21.80 -4.22
CA GLU A 414 10.75 23.02 -4.27
C GLU A 414 10.60 23.77 -5.59
N GLU A 415 10.33 23.04 -6.68
CA GLU A 415 10.17 23.61 -8.00
C GLU A 415 8.70 23.71 -8.39
N PRO A 416 8.30 24.78 -9.10
CA PRO A 416 6.97 24.88 -9.68
C PRO A 416 6.70 23.70 -10.65
N GLY A 417 5.57 23.03 -10.49
CA GLY A 417 5.18 21.89 -11.32
C GLY A 417 5.62 20.52 -10.81
N THR A 418 6.45 20.45 -9.77
CA THR A 418 6.75 19.20 -9.08
C THR A 418 5.74 18.93 -7.96
N SER A 419 5.61 17.66 -7.57
CA SER A 419 4.70 17.23 -6.50
C SER A 419 5.45 17.02 -5.20
N ALA A 420 4.78 17.26 -4.06
CA ALA A 420 5.31 16.88 -2.76
C ALA A 420 5.52 15.36 -2.70
N VAL A 421 6.63 14.94 -2.11
CA VAL A 421 6.98 13.52 -1.95
C VAL A 421 6.55 13.06 -0.57
N ARG A 422 5.72 12.02 -0.52
CA ARG A 422 5.38 11.33 0.73
C ARG A 422 6.37 10.21 0.99
N VAL A 423 6.79 10.11 2.23
CA VAL A 423 7.75 9.13 2.72
C VAL A 423 7.12 8.38 3.88
N ILE A 424 7.00 7.06 3.77
CA ILE A 424 6.55 6.16 4.84
C ILE A 424 7.76 5.34 5.25
N GLU A 425 8.16 5.45 6.50
CA GLU A 425 9.28 4.70 7.08
C GLU A 425 8.74 3.64 8.03
N LEU A 426 9.08 2.39 7.74
CA LEU A 426 8.69 1.20 8.49
C LEU A 426 9.91 0.61 9.20
N CYS A 427 9.71 0.08 10.39
CA CYS A 427 10.73 -0.62 11.16
C CYS A 427 10.39 -2.11 11.32
N SER A 428 11.28 -2.88 11.89
CA SER A 428 11.09 -4.33 12.06
C SER A 428 9.85 -4.74 12.87
N SER A 429 9.25 -3.82 13.64
CA SER A 429 8.00 -4.12 14.37
C SER A 429 6.78 -4.28 13.46
N THR A 430 6.84 -3.84 12.20
CA THR A 430 5.82 -4.06 11.18
C THR A 430 5.96 -5.42 10.48
N MET A 431 7.01 -6.18 10.78
CA MET A 431 7.36 -7.46 10.15
C MET A 431 7.63 -7.34 8.63
N THR A 432 7.95 -6.13 8.16
CA THR A 432 8.28 -5.85 6.74
C THR A 432 9.77 -5.76 6.47
N CYS A 433 10.61 -5.66 7.51
CA CYS A 433 12.06 -5.60 7.37
C CYS A 433 12.77 -6.25 8.56
N MET A 434 14.04 -6.56 8.39
CA MET A 434 14.85 -7.16 9.45
C MET A 434 15.22 -6.15 10.54
N LYS A 435 15.49 -6.65 11.75
CA LYS A 435 15.92 -5.80 12.87
C LYS A 435 17.22 -5.06 12.52
N GLY A 436 17.25 -3.77 12.84
CA GLY A 436 18.39 -2.90 12.56
C GLY A 436 18.39 -2.30 11.14
N THR A 437 17.33 -2.53 10.37
CA THR A 437 17.06 -1.85 9.10
C THR A 437 15.70 -1.18 9.11
N TYR A 438 15.51 -0.27 8.17
CA TYR A 438 14.24 0.40 7.93
C TYR A 438 13.86 0.26 6.46
N LEU A 439 12.59 0.03 6.19
CA LEU A 439 12.03 0.00 4.85
C LEU A 439 11.33 1.34 4.61
N VAL A 440 11.74 2.06 3.57
CA VAL A 440 11.27 3.41 3.30
C VAL A 440 10.62 3.47 1.94
N HIS A 441 9.36 3.89 1.90
CA HIS A 441 8.59 4.04 0.66
C HIS A 441 8.41 5.52 0.34
N LEU A 442 8.78 5.92 -0.88
CA LEU A 442 8.55 7.26 -1.41
C LEU A 442 7.50 7.20 -2.51
N THR A 443 6.61 8.19 -2.52
CA THR A 443 5.54 8.29 -3.53
C THR A 443 5.25 9.74 -3.88
N CYS A 444 5.16 10.05 -5.18
CA CYS A 444 4.63 11.31 -5.67
C CYS A 444 3.90 11.13 -7.01
N THR A 445 3.12 12.12 -7.43
CA THR A 445 2.62 12.16 -8.82
C THR A 445 3.83 12.37 -9.74
N SER A 446 3.94 11.55 -10.77
CA SER A 446 5.07 11.58 -11.69
C SER A 446 5.03 12.82 -12.59
N SER A 447 6.19 13.39 -12.82
CA SER A 447 6.44 14.43 -13.82
C SER A 447 7.49 14.00 -14.84
N LYS A 448 8.35 13.05 -14.45
CA LYS A 448 9.49 12.52 -15.21
C LYS A 448 9.64 11.02 -14.92
N THR A 449 10.86 10.48 -14.99
CA THR A 449 11.15 9.16 -14.47
C THR A 449 11.09 9.15 -12.94
N ALA A 450 10.76 7.99 -12.34
CA ALA A 450 10.68 7.88 -10.89
C ALA A 450 11.98 8.29 -10.18
N ARG A 451 13.13 8.01 -10.81
CA ARG A 451 14.42 8.41 -10.27
C ARG A 451 14.60 9.92 -10.30
N GLU A 452 14.30 10.58 -11.41
CA GLU A 452 14.41 12.05 -11.52
C GLU A 452 13.46 12.78 -10.56
N ASP A 453 12.26 12.23 -10.33
CA ASP A 453 11.29 12.82 -9.41
C ASP A 453 11.68 12.65 -7.93
N LEU A 454 12.30 11.52 -7.57
CA LEU A 454 12.49 11.12 -6.17
C LEU A 454 13.93 11.25 -5.66
N GLU A 455 14.94 11.10 -6.52
CA GLU A 455 16.36 11.18 -6.15
C GLU A 455 16.73 12.48 -5.40
N PRO A 456 16.20 13.67 -5.77
CA PRO A 456 16.48 14.89 -5.01
C PRO A 456 16.04 14.81 -3.55
N VAL A 457 14.95 14.11 -3.25
CA VAL A 457 14.48 13.89 -1.87
C VAL A 457 15.33 12.83 -1.17
N VAL A 458 15.71 11.77 -1.88
CA VAL A 458 16.59 10.72 -1.35
C VAL A 458 17.93 11.32 -0.90
N GLN A 459 18.56 12.16 -1.71
CA GLN A 459 19.82 12.83 -1.37
C GLN A 459 19.71 13.80 -0.19
N LYS A 460 18.52 14.41 0.02
CA LYS A 460 18.27 15.26 1.20
C LYS A 460 18.22 14.48 2.50
N LEU A 461 17.64 13.27 2.46
CA LEU A 461 17.35 12.47 3.65
C LEU A 461 18.41 11.42 3.94
N PHE A 462 19.09 10.89 2.93
CA PHE A 462 19.97 9.72 3.02
C PHE A 462 21.34 10.01 2.42
N ILE A 463 22.32 9.18 2.77
CA ILE A 463 23.67 9.20 2.23
C ILE A 463 23.85 7.96 1.37
N PRO A 464 24.36 8.10 0.12
CA PRO A 464 24.74 6.96 -0.70
C PRO A 464 25.80 6.09 0.00
N TYR A 465 25.71 4.79 -0.22
CA TYR A 465 26.64 3.82 0.39
C TYR A 465 28.11 4.06 -0.01
N THR A 466 28.37 4.66 -1.18
CA THR A 466 29.70 4.92 -1.72
C THR A 466 30.51 5.98 -0.97
N GLU A 467 29.86 6.84 -0.19
CA GLU A 467 30.53 7.92 0.56
C GLU A 467 31.04 7.48 1.95
N MET A 468 31.09 6.17 2.22
CA MET A 468 31.35 5.59 3.54
C MET A 468 32.80 5.63 4.02
N GLU A 469 33.77 6.05 3.21
CA GLU A 469 35.17 6.07 3.61
C GLU A 469 35.59 7.30 4.42
N MET A 470 34.69 8.27 4.60
CA MET A 470 34.97 9.39 5.50
C MET A 470 34.61 9.03 6.96
N GLU A 471 35.61 9.06 7.83
CA GLU A 471 35.57 8.71 9.26
C GLU A 471 34.68 9.61 10.12
N ASN A 472 33.98 10.58 9.55
CA ASN A 472 33.11 11.48 10.29
C ASN A 472 31.73 10.84 10.53
N GLU A 473 31.27 10.84 11.77
CA GLU A 473 29.91 10.49 12.17
C GLU A 473 28.90 11.38 11.44
N VAL A 474 28.40 10.91 10.34
CA VAL A 474 27.35 11.61 9.61
C VAL A 474 26.01 11.28 10.24
N GLU A 475 25.23 12.28 10.63
CA GLU A 475 23.92 12.11 11.28
C GLU A 475 22.86 11.45 10.40
N LYS A 476 23.01 11.50 9.06
CA LYS A 476 22.02 10.94 8.12
C LYS A 476 22.11 9.43 8.01
N PRO A 477 20.95 8.74 7.82
CA PRO A 477 20.92 7.30 7.55
C PRO A 477 21.56 6.96 6.19
N ARG A 478 22.14 5.75 6.11
CA ARG A 478 22.79 5.26 4.90
C ARG A 478 21.81 4.45 4.07
N LEU A 479 21.84 4.67 2.77
CA LEU A 479 21.06 3.93 1.79
C LEU A 479 21.79 2.61 1.48
N LEU A 480 21.19 1.49 1.85
CA LEU A 480 21.75 0.15 1.62
C LEU A 480 21.25 -0.47 0.30
N TRP A 481 20.03 -0.17 -0.09
CA TRP A 481 19.38 -0.66 -1.31
C TRP A 481 18.28 0.29 -1.75
N ALA A 482 18.04 0.39 -3.06
CA ALA A 482 17.00 1.23 -3.65
C ALA A 482 16.41 0.59 -4.90
N LEU A 483 15.07 0.73 -5.04
CA LEU A 483 14.29 0.40 -6.22
C LEU A 483 13.47 1.63 -6.60
N TYR A 484 13.54 2.07 -7.87
CA TYR A 484 12.75 3.17 -8.43
C TYR A 484 11.90 2.63 -9.58
N PHE A 485 10.64 3.00 -9.64
CA PHE A 485 9.75 2.60 -10.73
C PHE A 485 8.59 3.58 -10.90
N ASN A 486 8.10 3.67 -12.14
CA ASN A 486 6.85 4.35 -12.44
C ASN A 486 5.70 3.34 -12.46
N MET A 487 4.53 3.77 -12.02
CA MET A 487 3.31 2.97 -12.00
C MET A 487 2.18 3.76 -12.65
N ARG A 488 1.38 3.09 -13.47
CA ARG A 488 0.18 3.69 -14.05
C ARG A 488 -0.84 4.02 -12.94
N ASP A 489 -1.50 5.17 -13.07
CA ASP A 489 -2.64 5.56 -12.25
C ASP A 489 -3.88 5.56 -13.15
N SER A 490 -4.66 4.50 -13.04
CA SER A 490 -5.94 4.33 -13.74
C SER A 490 -7.14 4.82 -12.92
N SER A 491 -6.92 5.42 -11.75
CA SER A 491 -7.99 5.99 -10.95
C SER A 491 -8.69 7.13 -11.70
N ASP A 492 -10.01 7.22 -11.52
CA ASP A 492 -10.88 8.21 -12.16
C ASP A 492 -11.01 8.09 -13.70
N ILE A 493 -10.55 6.99 -14.33
CA ILE A 493 -10.76 6.76 -15.75
C ILE A 493 -12.22 6.40 -16.00
N ASN A 494 -12.82 7.12 -16.95
CA ASN A 494 -14.19 6.82 -17.36
C ASN A 494 -14.24 5.53 -18.17
N ARG A 495 -15.18 4.62 -17.85
CA ARG A 495 -15.42 3.41 -18.61
C ARG A 495 -15.53 3.64 -20.14
N ASN A 496 -16.09 4.77 -20.56
CA ASN A 496 -16.26 5.10 -21.98
C ASN A 496 -14.94 5.42 -22.72
N SER A 497 -13.83 5.52 -22.00
CA SER A 497 -12.49 5.67 -22.59
C SER A 497 -11.92 4.35 -23.10
N TYR A 498 -12.50 3.22 -22.70
CA TYR A 498 -12.10 1.89 -23.17
C TYR A 498 -12.89 1.54 -24.45
N ASN A 499 -12.17 1.01 -25.43
CA ASN A 499 -12.78 0.62 -26.70
C ASN A 499 -13.53 -0.71 -26.59
N ASP A 500 -14.69 -0.79 -27.21
CA ASP A 500 -15.48 -1.99 -27.42
C ASP A 500 -15.72 -2.87 -26.16
N LEU A 501 -15.72 -2.25 -24.98
CA LEU A 501 -15.91 -2.96 -23.73
C LEU A 501 -17.36 -3.47 -23.58
N PRO A 502 -17.58 -4.80 -23.43
CA PRO A 502 -18.92 -5.35 -23.24
C PRO A 502 -19.65 -4.78 -22.01
N SER A 503 -20.98 -4.63 -22.09
CA SER A 503 -21.76 -3.96 -21.04
C SER A 503 -21.70 -4.64 -19.66
N ASN A 504 -21.42 -5.94 -19.62
CA ASN A 504 -21.29 -6.75 -18.40
C ASN A 504 -19.84 -7.02 -17.98
N VAL A 505 -18.88 -6.29 -18.57
CA VAL A 505 -17.47 -6.26 -18.14
C VAL A 505 -17.25 -4.97 -17.36
N TYR A 506 -16.83 -5.07 -16.14
CA TYR A 506 -16.58 -3.96 -15.22
C TYR A 506 -15.07 -3.78 -15.06
N VAL A 507 -14.60 -2.53 -15.13
CA VAL A 507 -13.18 -2.22 -15.00
C VAL A 507 -12.88 -1.82 -13.57
N CYS A 508 -11.88 -2.48 -13.00
CA CYS A 508 -11.32 -2.10 -11.71
C CYS A 508 -10.03 -1.32 -11.93
N SER A 509 -9.91 -0.20 -11.27
CA SER A 509 -8.70 0.63 -11.37
C SER A 509 -7.62 0.13 -10.44
N GLY A 510 -6.37 0.19 -10.89
CA GLY A 510 -5.20 -0.03 -10.06
C GLY A 510 -5.04 1.02 -8.95
N PRO A 511 -3.98 0.91 -8.14
CA PRO A 511 -3.74 1.79 -7.00
C PRO A 511 -3.49 3.25 -7.42
N ASP A 512 -4.16 4.18 -6.77
CA ASP A 512 -3.97 5.62 -6.95
C ASP A 512 -2.77 6.19 -6.15
N CYS A 513 -2.46 7.46 -6.40
CA CYS A 513 -1.45 8.21 -5.64
C CYS A 513 -1.92 8.63 -4.24
N GLY A 514 -3.14 8.30 -3.79
CA GLY A 514 -3.69 8.67 -2.49
C GLY A 514 -2.95 8.05 -1.31
N LEU A 515 -2.94 8.73 -0.16
CA LEU A 515 -2.32 8.22 1.07
C LEU A 515 -3.07 7.01 1.64
N GLY A 516 -4.41 7.02 1.56
CA GLY A 516 -5.28 5.99 2.12
C GLY A 516 -5.96 5.13 1.06
N ASN A 517 -6.72 4.13 1.51
CA ASN A 517 -7.41 3.15 0.67
C ASN A 517 -8.92 3.45 0.47
N ASP A 518 -9.40 4.64 0.86
CA ASP A 518 -10.84 4.95 0.80
C ASP A 518 -11.40 4.93 -0.64
N ASN A 519 -10.57 5.28 -1.64
CA ASN A 519 -10.99 5.23 -3.04
C ASN A 519 -11.21 3.80 -3.53
N ALA A 520 -10.35 2.87 -3.11
CA ALA A 520 -10.53 1.44 -3.41
C ALA A 520 -11.86 0.90 -2.84
N VAL A 521 -12.21 1.29 -1.62
CA VAL A 521 -13.49 0.89 -1.00
C VAL A 521 -14.69 1.48 -1.73
N LYS A 522 -14.65 2.78 -2.08
CA LYS A 522 -15.73 3.45 -2.84
C LYS A 522 -15.93 2.82 -4.21
N GLN A 523 -14.83 2.52 -4.90
CA GLN A 523 -14.89 1.85 -6.20
C GLN A 523 -15.51 0.46 -6.06
N ALA A 524 -15.05 -0.31 -5.06
CA ALA A 524 -15.59 -1.65 -4.79
C ALA A 524 -17.10 -1.61 -4.50
N GLU A 525 -17.56 -0.69 -3.67
CA GLU A 525 -18.98 -0.51 -3.38
C GLU A 525 -19.78 -0.12 -4.63
N THR A 526 -19.26 0.82 -5.43
CA THR A 526 -19.92 1.28 -6.65
C THR A 526 -20.07 0.14 -7.68
N LEU A 527 -19.01 -0.65 -7.89
CA LEU A 527 -19.02 -1.76 -8.84
C LEU A 527 -19.88 -2.92 -8.31
N PHE A 528 -19.82 -3.21 -7.01
CA PHE A 528 -20.68 -4.21 -6.39
C PHE A 528 -22.16 -3.89 -6.60
N GLN A 529 -22.57 -2.64 -6.39
CA GLN A 529 -23.97 -2.22 -6.60
C GLN A 529 -24.43 -2.31 -8.06
N GLN A 530 -23.50 -2.22 -9.04
CA GLN A 530 -23.83 -2.47 -10.44
C GLN A 530 -24.01 -3.97 -10.75
N ILE A 531 -23.30 -4.84 -10.05
CA ILE A 531 -23.38 -6.31 -10.17
C ILE A 531 -24.57 -6.86 -9.40
N CYS A 532 -24.75 -6.43 -8.15
CA CYS A 532 -25.76 -6.88 -7.19
C CYS A 532 -26.58 -5.70 -6.64
N PRO A 533 -27.45 -5.06 -7.44
CA PRO A 533 -28.10 -3.79 -7.07
C PRO A 533 -29.08 -3.89 -5.87
N ASN A 534 -29.54 -5.09 -5.55
CA ASN A 534 -30.52 -5.31 -4.47
C ASN A 534 -29.89 -5.87 -3.19
N GLU A 535 -28.57 -6.04 -3.17
CA GLU A 535 -27.86 -6.65 -2.05
C GLU A 535 -27.08 -5.61 -1.26
N ASP A 536 -26.97 -5.82 0.05
CA ASP A 536 -26.15 -4.98 0.91
C ASP A 536 -24.66 -5.23 0.68
N PHE A 537 -23.89 -4.17 0.56
CA PHE A 537 -22.44 -4.26 0.42
C PHE A 537 -21.79 -4.75 1.72
N CYS A 538 -21.22 -5.96 1.69
CA CYS A 538 -20.56 -6.62 2.83
C CYS A 538 -21.37 -6.49 4.14
N PRO A 539 -22.57 -7.08 4.24
CA PRO A 539 -23.37 -7.01 5.46
C PRO A 539 -22.60 -7.62 6.66
N PRO A 540 -22.97 -7.30 7.90
CA PRO A 540 -22.40 -7.97 9.08
C PRO A 540 -22.66 -9.48 9.02
N PRO A 541 -21.84 -10.31 9.69
CA PRO A 541 -22.09 -11.75 9.74
C PRO A 541 -23.47 -12.01 10.38
N PRO A 542 -24.16 -13.09 9.96
CA PRO A 542 -25.38 -13.53 10.65
C PRO A 542 -25.06 -13.81 12.12
N ASN A 543 -25.99 -13.52 13.01
CA ASN A 543 -25.81 -13.89 14.40
C ASN A 543 -25.69 -15.41 14.50
N PRO A 544 -24.83 -15.94 15.39
CA PRO A 544 -24.72 -17.39 15.58
C PRO A 544 -26.05 -18.09 15.89
N GLU A 545 -27.00 -17.36 16.49
CA GLU A 545 -28.34 -17.84 16.82
C GLU A 545 -29.24 -17.96 15.59
N ASP A 546 -28.94 -17.21 14.51
CA ASP A 546 -29.72 -17.23 13.25
C ASP A 546 -29.21 -18.30 12.27
N ILE A 547 -28.11 -18.99 12.61
CA ILE A 547 -27.57 -20.07 11.77
C ILE A 547 -28.40 -21.33 11.99
N VAL A 548 -29.41 -21.54 11.18
CA VAL A 548 -30.12 -22.82 11.11
C VAL A 548 -29.22 -23.81 10.38
N LEU A 549 -28.65 -24.76 11.10
CA LEU A 549 -27.97 -25.91 10.50
C LEU A 549 -29.05 -26.80 9.91
N ASP A 550 -29.29 -26.71 8.61
CA ASP A 550 -30.09 -27.68 7.84
C ASP A 550 -29.38 -29.03 7.87
N GLY A 551 -29.76 -29.88 8.78
CA GLY A 551 -29.34 -31.27 8.79
C GLY A 551 -28.92 -31.80 10.14
N ASP A 552 -29.90 -32.09 11.03
CA ASP A 552 -29.92 -33.39 11.69
C ASP A 552 -31.28 -33.60 12.41
N SER A 553 -32.15 -34.32 11.74
CA SER A 553 -33.19 -35.09 12.40
C SER A 553 -32.55 -36.30 13.08
N LEU A 554 -32.03 -36.12 14.31
CA LEU A 554 -31.75 -37.22 15.23
C LEU A 554 -32.03 -36.78 16.68
N GLN A 555 -33.25 -37.19 17.11
CA GLN A 555 -33.67 -37.63 18.45
C GLN A 555 -33.07 -36.96 19.69
N SER A 556 -34.02 -36.32 20.35
CA SER A 556 -34.23 -36.20 21.82
C SER A 556 -33.22 -36.91 22.72
N GLY A 557 -32.66 -36.16 23.66
CA GLY A 557 -32.00 -36.71 24.85
C GLY A 557 -31.40 -35.65 25.74
N THR A 558 -32.22 -35.23 26.73
CA THR A 558 -31.86 -34.75 28.06
C THR A 558 -30.88 -33.57 28.24
N SER A 559 -31.47 -32.52 28.80
CA SER A 559 -30.91 -31.41 29.53
C SER A 559 -29.69 -31.70 30.41
N GLU A 560 -28.65 -30.88 30.25
CA GLU A 560 -27.89 -30.39 31.41
C GLU A 560 -27.37 -28.98 31.15
N SER A 561 -27.76 -28.09 32.02
CA SER A 561 -27.41 -26.69 32.07
C SER A 561 -25.95 -26.52 32.48
N SER A 562 -25.10 -25.97 31.63
CA SER A 562 -23.86 -25.37 32.08
C SER A 562 -23.89 -23.87 31.77
N VAL A 563 -23.96 -23.12 32.86
CA VAL A 563 -23.85 -21.67 32.91
C VAL A 563 -22.45 -21.27 32.42
N VAL A 564 -22.39 -20.57 31.29
CA VAL A 564 -21.20 -19.87 30.86
C VAL A 564 -21.33 -18.41 31.33
N PRO A 565 -20.33 -17.81 31.99
CA PRO A 565 -20.42 -16.44 32.47
C PRO A 565 -20.48 -15.46 31.30
N GLU A 566 -21.44 -14.56 31.33
CA GLU A 566 -21.52 -13.38 30.45
C GLU A 566 -20.21 -12.59 30.52
N ALA A 567 -19.50 -12.53 29.39
CA ALA A 567 -18.46 -11.56 29.21
C ALA A 567 -19.14 -10.20 28.97
N ASN A 568 -19.04 -9.31 29.94
CA ASN A 568 -19.44 -7.92 29.81
C ASN A 568 -18.81 -7.28 28.56
N SER A 569 -19.61 -7.06 27.54
CA SER A 569 -19.29 -6.16 26.44
C SER A 569 -19.42 -4.72 26.94
N GLU A 570 -18.41 -4.24 27.63
CA GLU A 570 -18.21 -2.80 27.75
C GLU A 570 -17.82 -2.27 26.37
N THR A 571 -18.78 -1.71 25.67
CA THR A 571 -18.53 -0.78 24.56
C THR A 571 -17.57 0.30 25.07
N PRO A 572 -16.46 0.57 24.38
CA PRO A 572 -15.60 1.68 24.75
C PRO A 572 -16.43 2.96 24.68
N LYS A 573 -16.61 3.62 25.82
CA LYS A 573 -17.19 4.96 25.86
C LYS A 573 -16.42 5.79 24.84
N GLU A 574 -17.13 6.39 23.88
CA GLU A 574 -16.61 7.36 22.95
C GLU A 574 -15.69 8.30 23.70
N SER A 575 -14.40 8.23 23.37
CA SER A 575 -13.44 9.25 23.77
C SER A 575 -13.81 10.52 23.01
N ALA A 576 -14.75 11.25 23.60
CA ALA A 576 -15.28 12.47 23.04
C ALA A 576 -14.13 13.44 22.76
N ASN A 577 -13.99 13.77 21.49
CA ASN A 577 -13.43 15.00 20.96
C ASN A 577 -12.20 15.57 21.69
N LEU A 578 -11.03 15.09 21.31
CA LEU A 578 -9.73 15.66 21.71
C LEU A 578 -9.62 17.18 21.44
N TRP A 579 -10.58 17.77 20.71
CA TRP A 579 -10.54 19.14 20.22
C TRP A 579 -11.73 20.01 20.62
N LYS A 580 -12.72 19.52 21.41
CA LYS A 580 -13.80 20.37 21.94
C LYS A 580 -13.29 21.29 23.06
N PRO A 581 -13.69 22.59 23.09
CA PRO A 581 -13.40 23.45 24.21
C PRO A 581 -14.13 22.94 25.47
N GLU A 582 -13.44 22.89 26.59
CA GLU A 582 -14.11 22.80 27.88
C GLU A 582 -14.81 24.13 28.12
N GLU A 583 -16.14 24.13 28.25
CA GLU A 583 -16.91 25.24 28.78
C GLU A 583 -16.53 25.37 30.26
N HIS A 584 -15.64 26.29 30.56
CA HIS A 584 -15.48 26.77 31.92
C HIS A 584 -16.70 27.66 32.24
N SER A 585 -17.65 27.11 32.98
CA SER A 585 -18.56 27.93 33.78
C SER A 585 -17.76 28.62 34.87
N GLU A 586 -17.88 29.95 34.95
CA GLU A 586 -17.41 30.77 36.07
C GLU A 586 -17.78 30.22 37.41
#